data_594ebc3f9e3fe004abf20812f9d98d89
#
_entry.id   594ebc3f9e3fe004abf20812f9d98d89
#
_cell.length_a   1.000
_cell.length_b   1.000
_cell.length_c   1.000
_cell.angle_alpha   90.00
_cell.angle_beta   90.00
_cell.angle_gamma   90.00
#
_symmetry.space_group_name_H-M   'P 1'
#
loop_
_entity.id
_entity.type
_entity.pdbx_description
1 polymer ?
#
loop_
_entity_poly.entity_id
_entity_poly.type
_entity_poly.pdbx_seq_one_letter_code
_entity_poly.pdbx_strand_id
1 'polypeptide(L)'
;MTDFSSAENEQFRHKVRVFIDQQLRPRSTGWEEAGEFPRSVLLECAQHELFQSDPWLNGIVAEELPRCESLGFALSFLVQSNLITPLLEDFGTDEQKATYVPALRSGRMMGAMAVTEPASGSDFAALQCRADILGDNLILHGEKTYITNAVFADFLIVAARIPELTEEGLTLILVSAQSDGVTIERLRTLGLSASGTGRIRFDGCVVKRDQVLGSVGEGFGQVQRALHRERLFGGLACVAWADYALQKTLAFARERSVFGNTINQFQVIRHEFADMATQLEAARSLNYLTFSRWIAGESVTRQICMIKLFSYQVAQQVITQCLQIHGGLGYMDNHWTSRFYRDARALTIAAGTPVVIREMIAAFMRV
;
A
#
# COMPACT_ATOMS: atom_id res chain seq x y z
N MET A 1 -4.58 21.99 -17.28
CA MET A 1 -4.00 20.93 -16.44
C MET A 1 -5.15 20.18 -15.83
N THR A 2 -5.25 18.88 -16.07
CA THR A 2 -6.18 18.03 -15.33
C THR A 2 -5.72 17.99 -13.88
N ASP A 3 -6.62 18.21 -12.94
CA ASP A 3 -6.41 18.10 -11.50
C ASP A 3 -7.51 17.21 -10.90
N PHE A 4 -7.42 16.88 -9.63
CA PHE A 4 -8.41 16.04 -8.97
C PHE A 4 -9.85 16.54 -9.07
N SER A 5 -10.06 17.85 -9.34
CA SER A 5 -11.36 18.54 -9.36
C SER A 5 -11.90 18.81 -10.78
N SER A 6 -11.23 18.34 -11.84
CA SER A 6 -11.78 18.46 -13.19
C SER A 6 -13.12 17.71 -13.34
N ALA A 7 -14.01 18.18 -14.20
CA ALA A 7 -15.31 17.54 -14.39
C ALA A 7 -15.21 16.07 -14.82
N GLU A 8 -14.22 15.73 -15.65
CA GLU A 8 -13.95 14.36 -16.08
C GLU A 8 -13.47 13.49 -14.91
N ASN A 9 -12.56 14.00 -14.08
CA ASN A 9 -12.06 13.31 -12.91
C ASN A 9 -13.13 13.11 -11.84
N GLU A 10 -14.03 14.08 -11.63
CA GLU A 10 -15.17 13.92 -10.72
C GLU A 10 -16.19 12.90 -11.26
N GLN A 11 -16.41 12.84 -12.57
CA GLN A 11 -17.25 11.79 -13.15
C GLN A 11 -16.66 10.41 -12.97
N PHE A 12 -15.33 10.26 -13.17
CA PHE A 12 -14.62 9.01 -12.92
C PHE A 12 -14.66 8.63 -11.43
N ARG A 13 -14.42 9.58 -10.54
CA ARG A 13 -14.54 9.40 -9.08
C ARG A 13 -15.92 8.87 -8.69
N HIS A 14 -16.97 9.46 -9.24
CA HIS A 14 -18.34 8.99 -8.97
C HIS A 14 -18.54 7.54 -9.42
N LYS A 15 -18.09 7.18 -10.64
CA LYS A 15 -18.17 5.80 -11.17
C LYS A 15 -17.45 4.80 -10.25
N VAL A 16 -16.21 5.11 -9.86
CA VAL A 16 -15.39 4.27 -8.95
C VAL A 16 -16.09 4.12 -7.60
N ARG A 17 -16.59 5.21 -7.03
CA ARG A 17 -17.30 5.22 -5.73
C ARG A 17 -18.53 4.35 -5.76
N VAL A 18 -19.36 4.46 -6.79
CA VAL A 18 -20.58 3.64 -6.94
C VAL A 18 -20.22 2.15 -6.99
N PHE A 19 -19.20 1.79 -7.76
CA PHE A 19 -18.75 0.39 -7.84
C PHE A 19 -18.27 -0.11 -6.46
N ILE A 20 -17.44 0.66 -5.77
CA ILE A 20 -16.92 0.29 -4.45
C ILE A 20 -18.07 0.13 -3.44
N ASP A 21 -18.97 1.12 -3.37
CA ASP A 21 -20.06 1.13 -2.39
C ASP A 21 -21.08 0.01 -2.64
N GLN A 22 -21.35 -0.35 -3.89
CA GLN A 22 -22.34 -1.36 -4.26
C GLN A 22 -21.79 -2.78 -4.37
N GLN A 23 -20.54 -2.93 -4.83
CA GLN A 23 -19.98 -4.24 -5.16
C GLN A 23 -18.89 -4.70 -4.17
N LEU A 24 -18.02 -3.82 -3.67
CA LEU A 24 -16.90 -4.22 -2.81
C LEU A 24 -17.27 -4.16 -1.33
N ARG A 25 -17.79 -3.02 -0.86
CA ARG A 25 -18.09 -2.80 0.56
C ARG A 25 -19.02 -3.86 1.18
N PRO A 26 -20.11 -4.34 0.54
CA PRO A 26 -20.96 -5.35 1.15
C PRO A 26 -20.28 -6.69 1.43
N ARG A 27 -19.17 -6.98 0.73
CA ARG A 27 -18.40 -8.23 0.84
C ARG A 27 -17.20 -8.14 1.77
N SER A 28 -16.75 -6.92 2.10
CA SER A 28 -15.45 -6.64 2.71
C SER A 28 -15.27 -7.22 4.11
N THR A 29 -16.34 -7.21 4.93
CA THR A 29 -16.28 -7.81 6.27
C THR A 29 -15.95 -9.29 6.19
N GLY A 30 -16.58 -10.04 5.28
CA GLY A 30 -16.28 -11.45 5.08
C GLY A 30 -14.84 -11.70 4.61
N TRP A 31 -14.25 -10.78 3.84
CA TRP A 31 -12.84 -10.90 3.44
C TRP A 31 -11.88 -10.72 4.62
N GLU A 32 -12.15 -9.75 5.49
CA GLU A 32 -11.32 -9.52 6.68
C GLU A 32 -11.43 -10.66 7.70
N GLU A 33 -12.64 -11.25 7.85
CA GLU A 33 -12.87 -12.42 8.70
C GLU A 33 -12.21 -13.67 8.15
N ALA A 34 -12.29 -13.89 6.84
CA ALA A 34 -11.63 -15.02 6.17
C ALA A 34 -10.10 -14.84 6.08
N GLY A 35 -9.60 -13.60 6.20
CA GLY A 35 -8.20 -13.26 5.97
C GLY A 35 -7.80 -13.29 4.49
N GLU A 36 -8.77 -13.31 3.57
CA GLU A 36 -8.54 -13.36 2.13
C GLU A 36 -9.74 -12.83 1.34
N PHE A 37 -9.52 -12.42 0.11
CA PHE A 37 -10.55 -12.04 -0.83
C PHE A 37 -10.51 -12.94 -2.08
N PRO A 38 -11.65 -13.19 -2.76
CA PRO A 38 -11.68 -13.98 -3.99
C PRO A 38 -10.91 -13.29 -5.12
N ARG A 39 -10.11 -14.03 -5.85
CA ARG A 39 -9.33 -13.50 -6.98
C ARG A 39 -10.20 -12.85 -8.07
N SER A 40 -11.43 -13.32 -8.25
CA SER A 40 -12.40 -12.73 -9.17
C SER A 40 -12.65 -11.25 -8.92
N VAL A 41 -12.47 -10.77 -7.70
CA VAL A 41 -12.62 -9.34 -7.35
C VAL A 41 -11.64 -8.45 -8.12
N LEU A 42 -10.42 -8.93 -8.39
CA LEU A 42 -9.45 -8.17 -9.20
C LEU A 42 -9.89 -8.07 -10.67
N LEU A 43 -10.51 -9.13 -11.20
CA LEU A 43 -11.11 -9.11 -12.56
C LEU A 43 -12.27 -8.11 -12.62
N GLU A 44 -13.13 -8.09 -11.59
CA GLU A 44 -14.21 -7.11 -11.47
C GLU A 44 -13.65 -5.68 -11.41
N CYS A 45 -12.60 -5.44 -10.61
CA CYS A 45 -11.91 -4.14 -10.55
C CYS A 45 -11.36 -3.73 -11.93
N ALA A 46 -10.80 -4.66 -12.70
CA ALA A 46 -10.30 -4.39 -14.04
C ALA A 46 -11.44 -4.04 -15.02
N GLN A 47 -12.57 -4.76 -14.95
CA GLN A 47 -13.77 -4.48 -15.78
C GLN A 47 -14.36 -3.10 -15.47
N HIS A 48 -14.21 -2.61 -14.23
CA HIS A 48 -14.62 -1.27 -13.80
C HIS A 48 -13.50 -0.23 -13.90
N GLU A 49 -12.43 -0.54 -14.64
CA GLU A 49 -11.34 0.38 -14.98
C GLU A 49 -10.57 0.92 -13.75
N LEU A 50 -10.43 0.13 -12.66
CA LEU A 50 -9.67 0.56 -11.49
C LEU A 50 -8.15 0.48 -11.70
N PHE A 51 -7.66 -0.36 -12.60
CA PHE A 51 -6.22 -0.45 -12.93
C PHE A 51 -5.82 0.62 -13.96
N GLN A 52 -5.61 1.83 -13.49
CA GLN A 52 -5.30 2.99 -14.33
C GLN A 52 -3.81 3.17 -14.58
N SER A 53 -3.45 3.63 -15.80
CA SER A 53 -2.11 4.11 -16.12
C SER A 53 -1.96 5.61 -15.95
N ASP A 54 -3.04 6.37 -16.14
CA ASP A 54 -3.07 7.79 -15.87
C ASP A 54 -2.88 8.05 -14.36
N PRO A 55 -1.91 8.89 -13.96
CA PRO A 55 -1.63 9.11 -12.55
C PRO A 55 -2.79 9.77 -11.78
N TRP A 56 -3.56 10.68 -12.41
CA TRP A 56 -4.69 11.34 -11.77
C TRP A 56 -5.82 10.35 -11.48
N LEU A 57 -6.17 9.53 -12.48
CA LEU A 57 -7.21 8.51 -12.32
C LEU A 57 -6.78 7.45 -11.30
N ASN A 58 -5.52 7.05 -11.32
CA ASN A 58 -4.98 6.13 -10.32
C ASN A 58 -4.97 6.75 -8.90
N GLY A 59 -4.69 8.05 -8.78
CA GLY A 59 -4.83 8.80 -7.53
C GLY A 59 -6.26 8.80 -7.00
N ILE A 60 -7.26 8.99 -7.87
CA ILE A 60 -8.68 8.90 -7.52
C ILE A 60 -9.05 7.50 -7.03
N VAL A 61 -8.57 6.44 -7.71
CA VAL A 61 -8.78 5.07 -7.23
C VAL A 61 -8.18 4.87 -5.84
N ALA A 62 -6.97 5.41 -5.60
CA ALA A 62 -6.33 5.31 -4.29
C ALA A 62 -7.14 6.01 -3.19
N GLU A 63 -7.79 7.15 -3.46
CA GLU A 63 -8.66 7.84 -2.52
C GLU A 63 -10.00 7.12 -2.27
N GLU A 64 -10.61 6.56 -3.32
CA GLU A 64 -11.93 5.95 -3.17
C GLU A 64 -11.87 4.52 -2.62
N LEU A 65 -10.82 3.77 -2.93
CA LEU A 65 -10.72 2.34 -2.60
C LEU A 65 -10.90 2.02 -1.10
N PRO A 66 -10.37 2.81 -0.14
CA PRO A 66 -10.57 2.56 1.28
C PRO A 66 -12.04 2.57 1.75
N ARG A 67 -12.96 3.13 0.95
CA ARG A 67 -14.42 3.09 1.21
C ARG A 67 -14.98 1.67 1.17
N CYS A 68 -14.27 0.71 0.59
CA CYS A 68 -14.67 -0.69 0.64
C CYS A 68 -14.64 -1.27 2.07
N GLU A 69 -14.05 -0.58 3.04
CA GLU A 69 -13.94 -0.97 4.45
C GLU A 69 -13.07 -2.22 4.72
N SER A 70 -12.36 -2.72 3.71
CA SER A 70 -11.29 -3.70 3.85
C SER A 70 -9.96 -3.05 3.43
N LEU A 71 -9.20 -2.59 4.41
CA LEU A 71 -7.89 -1.99 4.10
C LEU A 71 -6.88 -3.05 3.69
N GLY A 72 -7.05 -4.31 4.10
CA GLY A 72 -6.26 -5.43 3.63
C GLY A 72 -6.37 -5.62 2.11
N PHE A 73 -7.61 -5.61 1.59
CA PHE A 73 -7.85 -5.64 0.13
C PHE A 73 -7.34 -4.36 -0.55
N ALA A 74 -7.66 -3.18 0.00
CA ALA A 74 -7.23 -1.91 -0.58
C ALA A 74 -5.69 -1.83 -0.70
N LEU A 75 -4.96 -2.25 0.34
CA LEU A 75 -3.50 -2.32 0.31
C LEU A 75 -3.00 -3.32 -0.74
N SER A 76 -3.58 -4.52 -0.80
CA SER A 76 -3.25 -5.52 -1.82
C SER A 76 -3.38 -4.98 -3.23
N PHE A 77 -4.49 -4.30 -3.52
CA PHE A 77 -4.75 -3.66 -4.81
C PHE A 77 -3.72 -2.55 -5.09
N LEU A 78 -3.49 -1.64 -4.12
CA LEU A 78 -2.57 -0.52 -4.29
C LEU A 78 -1.11 -0.96 -4.45
N VAL A 79 -0.69 -2.02 -3.77
CA VAL A 79 0.63 -2.64 -3.99
C VAL A 79 0.76 -3.12 -5.43
N GLN A 80 -0.25 -3.78 -5.97
CA GLN A 80 -0.21 -4.22 -7.36
C GLN A 80 -0.20 -3.04 -8.35
N SER A 81 -1.11 -2.07 -8.20
CA SER A 81 -1.29 -0.97 -9.15
C SER A 81 -0.21 0.10 -9.06
N ASN A 82 0.31 0.39 -7.85
CA ASN A 82 1.23 1.51 -7.61
C ASN A 82 2.68 1.12 -7.33
N LEU A 83 2.95 -0.17 -7.15
CA LEU A 83 4.31 -0.65 -6.85
C LEU A 83 4.76 -1.71 -7.86
N ILE A 84 4.04 -2.84 -7.97
CA ILE A 84 4.45 -3.98 -8.81
C ILE A 84 4.37 -3.62 -10.31
N THR A 85 3.21 -3.15 -10.78
CA THR A 85 3.01 -2.83 -12.19
C THR A 85 3.98 -1.75 -12.68
N PRO A 86 4.15 -0.60 -11.97
CA PRO A 86 5.10 0.41 -12.41
C PRO A 86 6.57 -0.03 -12.39
N LEU A 87 6.98 -0.90 -11.47
CA LEU A 87 8.34 -1.46 -11.49
C LEU A 87 8.62 -2.23 -12.78
N LEU A 88 7.65 -3.05 -13.22
CA LEU A 88 7.77 -3.77 -14.48
C LEU A 88 7.73 -2.84 -15.69
N GLU A 89 6.88 -1.81 -15.67
CA GLU A 89 6.81 -0.82 -16.74
C GLU A 89 8.11 0.00 -16.88
N ASP A 90 8.70 0.39 -15.74
CA ASP A 90 9.89 1.21 -15.71
C ASP A 90 11.17 0.41 -16.06
N PHE A 91 11.29 -0.83 -15.58
CA PHE A 91 12.56 -1.57 -15.60
C PHE A 91 12.52 -2.91 -16.32
N GLY A 92 11.33 -3.44 -16.67
CA GLY A 92 11.21 -4.70 -17.38
C GLY A 92 11.73 -4.65 -18.80
N THR A 93 12.25 -5.78 -19.29
CA THR A 93 12.47 -5.99 -20.72
C THR A 93 11.15 -5.96 -21.49
N ASP A 94 11.18 -5.82 -22.81
CA ASP A 94 9.96 -5.84 -23.62
C ASP A 94 9.18 -7.17 -23.45
N GLU A 95 9.89 -8.29 -23.31
CA GLU A 95 9.28 -9.60 -23.05
C GLU A 95 8.63 -9.68 -21.66
N GLN A 96 9.33 -9.18 -20.62
CA GLN A 96 8.79 -9.10 -19.27
C GLN A 96 7.55 -8.20 -19.23
N LYS A 97 7.61 -7.03 -19.86
CA LYS A 97 6.46 -6.11 -19.96
C LYS A 97 5.28 -6.76 -20.67
N ALA A 98 5.50 -7.40 -21.82
CA ALA A 98 4.45 -8.06 -22.59
C ALA A 98 3.81 -9.21 -21.82
N THR A 99 4.58 -9.93 -21.00
CA THR A 99 4.10 -11.06 -20.22
C THR A 99 3.30 -10.61 -18.98
N TYR A 100 3.85 -9.70 -18.19
CA TYR A 100 3.31 -9.40 -16.85
C TYR A 100 2.32 -8.22 -16.83
N VAL A 101 2.59 -7.12 -17.54
CA VAL A 101 1.81 -5.89 -17.37
C VAL A 101 0.34 -6.06 -17.78
N PRO A 102 0.00 -6.67 -18.93
CA PRO A 102 -1.42 -6.90 -19.30
C PRO A 102 -2.13 -7.85 -18.32
N ALA A 103 -1.42 -8.85 -17.79
CA ALA A 103 -1.98 -9.80 -16.85
C ALA A 103 -2.27 -9.16 -15.48
N LEU A 104 -1.39 -8.28 -15.00
CA LEU A 104 -1.57 -7.49 -13.77
C LEU A 104 -2.73 -6.50 -13.91
N ARG A 105 -2.77 -5.74 -15.00
CA ARG A 105 -3.82 -4.74 -15.24
C ARG A 105 -5.21 -5.35 -15.47
N SER A 106 -5.26 -6.57 -15.97
CA SER A 106 -6.52 -7.31 -16.09
C SER A 106 -6.94 -8.06 -14.83
N GLY A 107 -6.14 -8.03 -13.76
CA GLY A 107 -6.38 -8.78 -12.52
C GLY A 107 -6.18 -10.29 -12.64
N ARG A 108 -5.67 -10.80 -13.78
CA ARG A 108 -5.41 -12.24 -13.99
C ARG A 108 -4.19 -12.74 -13.24
N MET A 109 -3.20 -11.88 -13.01
CA MET A 109 -2.02 -12.18 -12.21
C MET A 109 -1.91 -11.22 -11.04
N MET A 110 -1.25 -11.69 -10.00
CA MET A 110 -0.93 -10.92 -8.80
C MET A 110 0.56 -11.07 -8.47
N GLY A 111 1.21 -9.94 -8.20
CA GLY A 111 2.61 -9.91 -7.80
C GLY A 111 2.79 -9.54 -6.33
N ALA A 112 3.96 -9.91 -5.79
CA ALA A 112 4.40 -9.44 -4.48
C ALA A 112 5.85 -8.95 -4.55
N MET A 113 6.18 -7.89 -3.80
CA MET A 113 7.54 -7.35 -3.72
C MET A 113 8.22 -7.82 -2.43
N ALA A 114 9.21 -8.71 -2.59
CA ALA A 114 9.89 -9.40 -1.50
C ALA A 114 11.25 -8.75 -1.20
N VAL A 115 11.25 -7.77 -0.27
CA VAL A 115 12.46 -7.03 0.11
C VAL A 115 12.87 -7.34 1.54
N THR A 116 11.98 -7.10 2.52
CA THR A 116 12.26 -7.20 3.96
C THR A 116 12.63 -8.62 4.38
N GLU A 117 13.62 -8.73 5.27
CA GLU A 117 14.09 -10.00 5.86
C GLU A 117 13.90 -9.99 7.38
N PRO A 118 13.94 -11.15 8.07
CA PRO A 118 13.81 -11.20 9.52
C PRO A 118 14.81 -10.32 10.27
N ALA A 119 16.04 -10.21 9.76
CA ALA A 119 17.12 -9.43 10.36
C ALA A 119 17.26 -8.02 9.77
N SER A 120 16.56 -7.68 8.69
CA SER A 120 16.76 -6.43 7.94
C SER A 120 15.46 -5.89 7.37
N GLY A 121 14.94 -4.82 7.98
CA GLY A 121 13.75 -4.11 7.52
C GLY A 121 14.04 -2.66 7.16
N SER A 122 14.49 -1.85 8.13
CA SER A 122 14.85 -0.44 7.89
C SER A 122 16.19 -0.30 7.18
N ASP A 123 17.11 -1.20 7.43
CA ASP A 123 18.43 -1.25 6.83
C ASP A 123 18.45 -2.21 5.63
N PHE A 124 18.17 -1.69 4.45
CA PHE A 124 18.22 -2.48 3.21
C PHE A 124 19.64 -2.87 2.81
N ALA A 125 20.66 -2.18 3.32
CA ALA A 125 22.04 -2.53 3.05
C ALA A 125 22.47 -3.84 3.75
N ALA A 126 21.74 -4.26 4.79
CA ALA A 126 22.01 -5.49 5.54
C ALA A 126 21.25 -6.72 5.01
N LEU A 127 20.55 -6.64 3.86
CA LEU A 127 19.85 -7.78 3.26
C LEU A 127 20.83 -8.92 2.93
N GLN A 128 20.46 -10.15 3.25
CA GLN A 128 21.30 -11.35 3.14
C GLN A 128 20.82 -12.36 2.07
N CYS A 129 19.57 -12.23 1.60
CA CYS A 129 19.06 -13.07 0.51
C CYS A 129 19.98 -12.94 -0.69
N ARG A 130 20.46 -14.10 -1.20
CA ARG A 130 21.46 -14.16 -2.26
C ARG A 130 21.02 -15.04 -3.41
N ALA A 131 21.59 -14.81 -4.56
CA ALA A 131 21.51 -15.65 -5.74
C ALA A 131 22.91 -15.99 -6.22
N ASP A 132 23.27 -17.26 -6.22
CA ASP A 132 24.54 -17.80 -6.70
C ASP A 132 24.42 -18.12 -8.20
N ILE A 133 25.47 -17.93 -8.98
CA ILE A 133 25.45 -18.18 -10.43
C ILE A 133 25.68 -19.66 -10.72
N LEU A 134 24.81 -20.26 -11.55
CA LEU A 134 24.97 -21.59 -12.09
C LEU A 134 24.72 -21.60 -13.61
N GLY A 135 25.74 -21.35 -14.39
CA GLY A 135 25.63 -21.21 -15.87
C GLY A 135 24.69 -20.07 -16.24
N ASP A 136 23.62 -20.36 -16.98
CA ASP A 136 22.58 -19.40 -17.35
C ASP A 136 21.50 -19.19 -16.30
N ASN A 137 21.66 -19.78 -15.13
CA ASN A 137 20.71 -19.69 -14.02
C ASN A 137 21.29 -18.96 -12.82
N LEU A 138 20.39 -18.55 -11.94
CA LEU A 138 20.62 -18.07 -10.59
C LEU A 138 19.99 -19.05 -9.61
N ILE A 139 20.66 -19.34 -8.51
CA ILE A 139 20.13 -20.19 -7.43
C ILE A 139 19.87 -19.30 -6.21
N LEU A 140 18.61 -19.09 -5.86
CA LEU A 140 18.22 -18.22 -4.75
C LEU A 140 18.21 -18.99 -3.43
N HIS A 141 18.77 -18.31 -2.39
CA HIS A 141 18.76 -18.75 -1.01
C HIS A 141 18.42 -17.57 -0.09
N GLY A 142 17.59 -17.80 0.92
CA GLY A 142 17.26 -16.81 1.94
C GLY A 142 15.80 -16.81 2.34
N GLU A 143 15.43 -15.79 3.10
CA GLU A 143 14.08 -15.65 3.63
C GLU A 143 13.62 -14.20 3.54
N LYS A 144 12.36 -13.99 3.13
CA LYS A 144 11.67 -12.70 3.13
C LYS A 144 10.46 -12.76 4.05
N THR A 145 10.18 -11.66 4.76
CA THR A 145 9.09 -11.63 5.74
C THR A 145 8.26 -10.36 5.64
N TYR A 146 7.03 -10.42 6.15
CA TYR A 146 6.05 -9.32 6.11
C TYR A 146 5.69 -8.87 4.70
N ILE A 147 5.65 -9.80 3.76
CA ILE A 147 5.43 -9.51 2.35
C ILE A 147 3.94 -9.49 2.05
N THR A 148 3.40 -8.31 1.75
CA THR A 148 2.02 -8.13 1.28
C THR A 148 1.81 -8.88 -0.03
N ASN A 149 0.64 -9.47 -0.21
CA ASN A 149 0.27 -10.30 -1.37
C ASN A 149 1.00 -11.65 -1.49
N ALA A 150 1.96 -11.97 -0.63
CA ALA A 150 2.78 -13.17 -0.78
C ALA A 150 1.94 -14.44 -0.98
N VAL A 151 0.85 -14.59 -0.20
CA VAL A 151 -0.01 -15.78 -0.23
C VAL A 151 -0.82 -15.90 -1.52
N PHE A 152 -1.03 -14.78 -2.21
CA PHE A 152 -1.84 -14.71 -3.43
C PHE A 152 -1.00 -14.61 -4.71
N ALA A 153 0.31 -14.37 -4.57
CA ALA A 153 1.18 -14.04 -5.68
C ALA A 153 1.34 -15.20 -6.68
N ASP A 154 1.30 -14.88 -7.96
CA ASP A 154 1.73 -15.77 -9.04
C ASP A 154 3.24 -15.66 -9.25
N PHE A 155 3.79 -14.48 -9.00
CA PHE A 155 5.21 -14.22 -9.07
C PHE A 155 5.64 -13.22 -7.99
N LEU A 156 6.93 -13.23 -7.70
CA LEU A 156 7.59 -12.41 -6.70
C LEU A 156 8.64 -11.52 -7.40
N ILE A 157 8.77 -10.27 -6.99
CA ILE A 157 9.93 -9.44 -7.29
C ILE A 157 10.83 -9.50 -6.06
N VAL A 158 11.91 -10.24 -6.15
CA VAL A 158 12.79 -10.57 -5.02
C VAL A 158 14.04 -9.70 -5.06
N ALA A 159 14.31 -8.95 -3.99
CA ALA A 159 15.57 -8.24 -3.82
C ALA A 159 16.62 -9.23 -3.27
N ALA A 160 17.68 -9.49 -4.03
CA ALA A 160 18.75 -10.39 -3.65
C ALA A 160 20.12 -9.81 -4.00
N ARG A 161 21.18 -10.31 -3.37
CA ARG A 161 22.57 -10.06 -3.75
C ARG A 161 23.03 -11.10 -4.75
N ILE A 162 23.87 -10.69 -5.70
CA ILE A 162 24.58 -11.60 -6.62
C ILE A 162 26.07 -11.31 -6.43
N PRO A 163 26.74 -11.93 -5.43
CA PRO A 163 28.10 -11.54 -5.02
C PRO A 163 29.12 -11.65 -6.15
N GLU A 164 28.94 -12.60 -7.08
CA GLU A 164 29.85 -12.79 -8.20
C GLU A 164 29.78 -11.68 -9.26
N LEU A 165 28.71 -10.87 -9.26
CA LEU A 165 28.54 -9.77 -10.22
C LEU A 165 28.65 -8.38 -9.59
N THR A 166 28.39 -8.28 -8.27
CA THR A 166 28.45 -7.02 -7.53
C THR A 166 28.68 -7.26 -6.04
N GLU A 167 29.68 -6.60 -5.45
CA GLU A 167 30.04 -6.80 -4.03
C GLU A 167 28.95 -6.32 -3.07
N GLU A 168 28.32 -5.17 -3.37
CA GLU A 168 27.36 -4.53 -2.46
C GLU A 168 25.96 -4.29 -3.06
N GLY A 169 25.81 -4.42 -4.38
CA GLY A 169 24.57 -4.12 -5.08
C GLY A 169 23.44 -5.09 -4.80
N LEU A 170 22.21 -4.58 -4.71
CA LEU A 170 21.00 -5.39 -4.74
C LEU A 170 20.51 -5.55 -6.17
N THR A 171 19.94 -6.69 -6.49
CA THR A 171 19.33 -6.99 -7.79
C THR A 171 17.89 -7.42 -7.57
N LEU A 172 16.96 -6.94 -8.39
CA LEU A 172 15.59 -7.42 -8.39
C LEU A 172 15.46 -8.59 -9.38
N ILE A 173 14.86 -9.69 -8.92
CA ILE A 173 14.71 -10.92 -9.69
C ILE A 173 13.24 -11.34 -9.69
N LEU A 174 12.69 -11.62 -10.88
CA LEU A 174 11.35 -12.18 -11.04
C LEU A 174 11.39 -13.67 -10.77
N VAL A 175 10.58 -14.13 -9.82
CA VAL A 175 10.53 -15.53 -9.39
C VAL A 175 9.07 -15.99 -9.41
N SER A 176 8.77 -17.08 -10.10
CA SER A 176 7.43 -17.69 -9.99
C SER A 176 7.18 -18.14 -8.55
N ALA A 177 6.03 -17.82 -7.99
CA ALA A 177 5.66 -18.26 -6.65
C ALA A 177 5.46 -19.80 -6.55
N GLN A 178 5.36 -20.47 -7.70
CA GLN A 178 5.19 -21.91 -7.83
C GLN A 178 6.52 -22.64 -8.14
N SER A 179 7.66 -21.93 -8.16
CA SER A 179 8.96 -22.55 -8.44
C SER A 179 9.36 -23.53 -7.34
N ASP A 180 10.03 -24.62 -7.73
CA ASP A 180 10.67 -25.51 -6.78
C ASP A 180 11.65 -24.72 -5.90
N GLY A 181 11.70 -25.04 -4.61
CA GLY A 181 12.51 -24.32 -3.63
C GLY A 181 11.86 -23.03 -3.09
N VAL A 182 10.64 -22.66 -3.51
CA VAL A 182 9.86 -21.56 -2.92
C VAL A 182 8.84 -22.12 -1.94
N THR A 183 8.86 -21.61 -0.71
CA THR A 183 7.81 -21.91 0.29
C THR A 183 7.23 -20.62 0.81
N ILE A 184 5.89 -20.50 0.81
CA ILE A 184 5.16 -19.33 1.28
C ILE A 184 4.27 -19.71 2.45
N GLU A 185 4.44 -19.01 3.58
CA GLU A 185 3.66 -19.19 4.79
C GLU A 185 2.89 -17.89 5.11
N ARG A 186 1.58 -18.03 5.38
CA ARG A 186 0.76 -16.89 5.84
C ARG A 186 1.17 -16.46 7.24
N LEU A 187 1.34 -15.16 7.44
CA LEU A 187 1.57 -14.57 8.76
C LEU A 187 0.25 -14.02 9.33
N ARG A 188 0.05 -14.24 10.63
CA ARG A 188 -1.07 -13.61 11.37
C ARG A 188 -0.67 -12.20 11.77
N THR A 189 -1.43 -11.22 11.33
CA THR A 189 -1.19 -9.79 11.59
C THR A 189 -2.22 -9.22 12.54
N LEU A 190 -1.93 -8.08 13.17
CA LEU A 190 -2.87 -7.37 14.04
C LEU A 190 -4.08 -6.83 13.27
N GLY A 191 -3.86 -6.34 12.06
CA GLY A 191 -4.85 -5.82 11.12
C GLY A 191 -4.44 -6.16 9.69
N LEU A 192 -5.15 -5.62 8.68
CA LEU A 192 -4.92 -5.91 7.27
C LEU A 192 -5.07 -7.41 6.97
N SER A 193 -6.01 -8.08 7.61
CA SER A 193 -6.13 -9.56 7.55
C SER A 193 -6.24 -10.08 6.13
N ALA A 194 -7.00 -9.37 5.27
CA ALA A 194 -7.20 -9.74 3.87
C ALA A 194 -6.02 -9.43 2.95
N SER A 195 -4.89 -8.90 3.46
CA SER A 195 -3.74 -8.51 2.62
C SER A 195 -2.86 -9.66 2.13
N GLY A 196 -3.09 -10.89 2.61
CA GLY A 196 -2.26 -12.05 2.24
C GLY A 196 -0.79 -11.89 2.62
N THR A 197 -0.51 -11.21 3.74
CA THR A 197 0.86 -11.01 4.22
C THR A 197 1.51 -12.35 4.57
N GLY A 198 2.71 -12.59 4.05
CA GLY A 198 3.41 -13.86 4.21
C GLY A 198 4.90 -13.75 4.47
N ARG A 199 5.45 -14.91 4.80
CA ARG A 199 6.88 -15.23 4.83
C ARG A 199 7.19 -16.09 3.62
N ILE A 200 8.33 -15.85 2.98
CA ILE A 200 8.78 -16.57 1.80
C ILE A 200 10.18 -17.08 2.07
N ARG A 201 10.38 -18.37 1.86
CA ARG A 201 11.70 -19.00 1.94
C ARG A 201 12.13 -19.48 0.57
N PHE A 202 13.40 -19.25 0.25
CA PHE A 202 14.08 -19.74 -0.94
C PHE A 202 15.14 -20.75 -0.51
N ASP A 203 14.99 -21.99 -0.95
CA ASP A 203 15.92 -23.10 -0.66
C ASP A 203 16.35 -23.75 -1.98
N GLY A 204 17.40 -23.18 -2.57
CA GLY A 204 17.91 -23.64 -3.87
C GLY A 204 16.96 -23.34 -5.03
N CYS A 205 16.16 -22.26 -4.96
CA CYS A 205 15.24 -21.92 -6.04
C CYS A 205 16.00 -21.50 -7.30
N VAL A 206 15.83 -22.27 -8.38
CA VAL A 206 16.51 -22.03 -9.66
C VAL A 206 15.69 -21.08 -10.52
N VAL A 207 16.31 -19.98 -10.97
CA VAL A 207 15.70 -18.95 -11.82
C VAL A 207 16.65 -18.62 -12.97
N LYS A 208 16.12 -18.41 -14.17
CA LYS A 208 16.95 -17.99 -15.31
C LYS A 208 17.49 -16.56 -15.10
N ARG A 209 18.70 -16.28 -15.62
CA ARG A 209 19.33 -14.95 -15.53
C ARG A 209 18.56 -13.87 -16.28
N ASP A 210 17.77 -14.20 -17.30
CA ASP A 210 16.89 -13.27 -18.02
C ASP A 210 15.69 -12.80 -17.17
N GLN A 211 15.48 -13.37 -15.99
CA GLN A 211 14.48 -12.93 -15.02
C GLN A 211 14.99 -11.80 -14.10
N VAL A 212 16.20 -11.30 -14.30
CA VAL A 212 16.64 -10.06 -13.64
C VAL A 212 15.79 -8.89 -14.15
N LEU A 213 15.23 -8.12 -13.22
CA LEU A 213 14.43 -6.93 -13.52
C LEU A 213 15.34 -5.69 -13.57
N GLY A 214 15.54 -5.15 -14.77
CA GLY A 214 16.48 -4.05 -15.01
C GLY A 214 17.94 -4.54 -15.01
N SER A 215 18.85 -3.81 -14.34
CA SER A 215 20.28 -4.11 -14.32
C SER A 215 20.71 -4.73 -12.99
N VAL A 216 21.71 -5.60 -13.05
CA VAL A 216 22.36 -6.17 -11.86
C VAL A 216 22.96 -5.03 -11.02
N GLY A 217 22.72 -5.08 -9.70
CA GLY A 217 23.24 -4.09 -8.75
C GLY A 217 22.39 -2.83 -8.59
N GLU A 218 21.41 -2.58 -9.46
CA GLU A 218 20.58 -1.37 -9.45
C GLU A 218 19.33 -1.48 -8.57
N GLY A 219 19.12 -2.63 -7.93
CA GLY A 219 17.90 -2.94 -7.17
C GLY A 219 17.59 -1.96 -6.04
N PHE A 220 18.59 -1.38 -5.38
CA PHE A 220 18.38 -0.38 -4.34
C PHE A 220 17.64 0.86 -4.87
N GLY A 221 18.11 1.42 -6.00
CA GLY A 221 17.46 2.57 -6.65
C GLY A 221 16.04 2.24 -7.14
N GLN A 222 15.84 1.04 -7.67
CA GLN A 222 14.53 0.55 -8.12
C GLN A 222 13.54 0.44 -6.95
N VAL A 223 13.97 -0.16 -5.82
CA VAL A 223 13.17 -0.23 -4.57
C VAL A 223 12.80 1.16 -4.07
N GLN A 224 13.76 2.09 -4.03
CA GLN A 224 13.50 3.46 -3.58
C GLN A 224 12.45 4.15 -4.47
N ARG A 225 12.53 3.97 -5.79
CA ARG A 225 11.56 4.54 -6.73
C ARG A 225 10.15 3.96 -6.51
N ALA A 226 10.04 2.66 -6.28
CA ALA A 226 8.79 2.00 -5.95
C ALA A 226 8.18 2.53 -4.63
N LEU A 227 9.01 2.64 -3.58
CA LEU A 227 8.58 3.16 -2.28
C LEU A 227 8.17 4.64 -2.35
N HIS A 228 8.76 5.45 -3.24
CA HIS A 228 8.30 6.83 -3.45
C HIS A 228 6.85 6.86 -3.98
N ARG A 229 6.52 6.02 -4.95
CA ARG A 229 5.14 5.89 -5.46
C ARG A 229 4.20 5.38 -4.37
N GLU A 230 4.58 4.31 -3.68
CA GLU A 230 3.79 3.75 -2.58
C GLU A 230 3.48 4.80 -1.51
N ARG A 231 4.47 5.59 -1.08
CA ARG A 231 4.28 6.65 -0.07
C ARG A 231 3.35 7.75 -0.56
N LEU A 232 3.45 8.14 -1.83
CA LEU A 232 2.64 9.20 -2.42
C LEU A 232 1.17 8.77 -2.55
N PHE A 233 0.90 7.64 -3.20
CA PHE A 233 -0.46 7.12 -3.37
C PHE A 233 -1.07 6.64 -2.05
N GLY A 234 -0.27 6.03 -1.18
CA GLY A 234 -0.69 5.68 0.17
C GLY A 234 -1.02 6.90 1.03
N GLY A 235 -0.38 8.05 0.80
CA GLY A 235 -0.73 9.34 1.41
C GLY A 235 -2.14 9.78 1.03
N LEU A 236 -2.51 9.71 -0.26
CA LEU A 236 -3.86 9.99 -0.74
C LEU A 236 -4.88 9.03 -0.09
N ALA A 237 -4.60 7.73 -0.15
CA ALA A 237 -5.47 6.69 0.38
C ALA A 237 -5.72 6.83 1.88
N CYS A 238 -4.69 7.05 2.69
CA CYS A 238 -4.85 7.10 4.15
C CYS A 238 -5.59 8.35 4.64
N VAL A 239 -5.42 9.52 3.98
CA VAL A 239 -6.17 10.74 4.30
C VAL A 239 -7.64 10.57 3.91
N ALA A 240 -7.94 10.03 2.72
CA ALA A 240 -9.30 9.77 2.29
C ALA A 240 -10.01 8.74 3.18
N TRP A 241 -9.28 7.70 3.62
CA TRP A 241 -9.80 6.70 4.55
C TRP A 241 -10.13 7.29 5.93
N ALA A 242 -9.25 8.12 6.47
CA ALA A 242 -9.48 8.78 7.75
C ALA A 242 -10.63 9.79 7.67
N ASP A 243 -10.78 10.51 6.54
CA ASP A 243 -11.95 11.37 6.30
C ASP A 243 -13.25 10.56 6.21
N TYR A 244 -13.22 9.41 5.53
CA TYR A 244 -14.36 8.49 5.51
C TYR A 244 -14.75 8.02 6.91
N ALA A 245 -13.78 7.67 7.76
CA ALA A 245 -14.01 7.31 9.16
C ALA A 245 -14.61 8.47 9.97
N LEU A 246 -14.10 9.69 9.75
CA LEU A 246 -14.62 10.92 10.37
C LEU A 246 -16.09 11.15 10.00
N GLN A 247 -16.46 11.03 8.71
CA GLN A 247 -17.85 11.21 8.26
C GLN A 247 -18.79 10.17 8.87
N LYS A 248 -18.39 8.90 8.94
CA LYS A 248 -19.17 7.86 9.63
C LYS A 248 -19.35 8.16 11.13
N THR A 249 -18.29 8.63 11.79
CA THR A 249 -18.33 8.98 13.21
C THR A 249 -19.19 10.21 13.46
N LEU A 250 -19.19 11.20 12.56
CA LEU A 250 -20.06 12.36 12.63
C LEU A 250 -21.55 11.97 12.48
N ALA A 251 -21.86 11.04 11.57
CA ALA A 251 -23.22 10.49 11.44
C ALA A 251 -23.66 9.80 12.76
N PHE A 252 -22.82 8.92 13.31
CA PHE A 252 -23.07 8.30 14.61
C PHE A 252 -23.30 9.33 15.73
N ALA A 253 -22.48 10.38 15.79
CA ALA A 253 -22.57 11.40 16.82
C ALA A 253 -23.87 12.23 16.77
N ARG A 254 -24.50 12.33 15.59
CA ARG A 254 -25.81 13.00 15.39
C ARG A 254 -26.99 12.16 15.89
N GLU A 255 -26.82 10.85 16.02
CA GLU A 255 -27.86 9.92 16.43
C GLU A 255 -27.70 9.46 17.87
N ARG A 256 -26.47 9.29 18.35
CA ARG A 256 -26.18 8.79 19.70
C ARG A 256 -26.51 9.84 20.76
N SER A 257 -27.43 9.50 21.67
CA SER A 257 -27.85 10.36 22.78
C SER A 257 -27.28 9.90 24.12
N VAL A 258 -26.80 10.86 24.93
CA VAL A 258 -26.36 10.68 26.32
C VAL A 258 -26.77 11.93 27.12
N PHE A 259 -27.14 11.79 28.38
CA PHE A 259 -27.57 12.90 29.22
C PHE A 259 -28.66 13.80 28.58
N GLY A 260 -29.57 13.19 27.81
CA GLY A 260 -30.68 13.89 27.16
C GLY A 260 -30.36 14.66 25.87
N ASN A 261 -29.12 14.66 25.42
CA ASN A 261 -28.69 15.33 24.19
C ASN A 261 -27.92 14.37 23.27
N THR A 262 -27.92 14.65 21.97
CA THR A 262 -27.03 13.93 21.04
C THR A 262 -25.57 14.34 21.29
N ILE A 263 -24.61 13.39 21.13
CA ILE A 263 -23.22 13.63 21.54
C ILE A 263 -22.54 14.74 20.73
N ASN A 264 -22.96 15.01 19.51
CA ASN A 264 -22.47 16.14 18.70
C ASN A 264 -22.85 17.54 19.28
N GLN A 265 -23.74 17.60 20.26
CA GLN A 265 -24.10 18.88 20.92
C GLN A 265 -23.12 19.25 22.04
N PHE A 266 -22.32 18.32 22.54
CA PHE A 266 -21.32 18.60 23.56
C PHE A 266 -20.12 19.34 22.96
N GLN A 267 -19.71 20.44 23.61
CA GLN A 267 -18.63 21.29 23.13
C GLN A 267 -17.32 20.53 22.89
N VAL A 268 -16.94 19.65 23.82
CA VAL A 268 -15.73 18.83 23.70
C VAL A 268 -15.74 17.97 22.42
N ILE A 269 -16.89 17.36 22.10
CA ILE A 269 -17.02 16.52 20.89
C ILE A 269 -16.95 17.38 19.63
N ARG A 270 -17.54 18.58 19.62
CA ARG A 270 -17.42 19.51 18.49
C ARG A 270 -15.98 19.94 18.25
N HIS A 271 -15.23 20.21 19.34
CA HIS A 271 -13.80 20.57 19.23
C HIS A 271 -12.98 19.44 18.63
N GLU A 272 -13.19 18.18 19.09
CA GLU A 272 -12.52 17.00 18.51
C GLU A 272 -12.80 16.87 17.00
N PHE A 273 -14.03 17.06 16.54
CA PHE A 273 -14.35 17.05 15.12
C PHE A 273 -13.65 18.20 14.35
N ALA A 274 -13.59 19.39 14.93
CA ALA A 274 -12.91 20.52 14.31
C ALA A 274 -11.39 20.27 14.17
N ASP A 275 -10.76 19.72 15.20
CA ASP A 275 -9.33 19.39 15.19
C ASP A 275 -9.02 18.29 14.16
N MET A 276 -9.81 17.21 14.12
CA MET A 276 -9.66 16.14 13.13
C MET A 276 -9.82 16.68 11.70
N ALA A 277 -10.85 17.47 11.44
CA ALA A 277 -11.09 18.06 10.12
C ALA A 277 -9.95 18.98 9.68
N THR A 278 -9.41 19.79 10.60
CA THR A 278 -8.29 20.71 10.33
C THR A 278 -7.02 19.93 9.96
N GLN A 279 -6.69 18.88 10.71
CA GLN A 279 -5.53 18.04 10.43
C GLN A 279 -5.65 17.29 9.09
N LEU A 280 -6.83 16.78 8.76
CA LEU A 280 -7.09 16.10 7.49
C LEU A 280 -6.96 17.08 6.31
N GLU A 281 -7.47 18.30 6.45
CA GLU A 281 -7.37 19.30 5.38
C GLU A 281 -5.92 19.74 5.13
N ALA A 282 -5.13 19.91 6.19
CA ALA A 282 -3.70 20.18 6.08
C ALA A 282 -2.96 19.04 5.39
N ALA A 283 -3.26 17.78 5.75
CA ALA A 283 -2.67 16.60 5.14
C ALA A 283 -3.08 16.45 3.66
N ARG A 284 -4.36 16.68 3.32
CA ARG A 284 -4.88 16.66 1.95
C ARG A 284 -4.18 17.71 1.08
N SER A 285 -4.04 18.94 1.57
CA SER A 285 -3.36 20.01 0.87
C SER A 285 -1.90 19.68 0.56
N LEU A 286 -1.16 19.11 1.53
CA LEU A 286 0.21 18.64 1.32
C LEU A 286 0.27 17.54 0.25
N ASN A 287 -0.65 16.56 0.31
CA ASN A 287 -0.70 15.46 -0.64
C ASN A 287 -0.98 15.96 -2.07
N TYR A 288 -2.00 16.79 -2.25
CA TYR A 288 -2.42 17.28 -3.58
C TYR A 288 -1.34 18.17 -4.22
N LEU A 289 -0.76 19.08 -3.45
CA LEU A 289 0.33 19.92 -3.94
C LEU A 289 1.54 19.07 -4.37
N THR A 290 1.92 18.10 -3.55
CA THR A 290 3.06 17.23 -3.85
C THR A 290 2.76 16.34 -5.06
N PHE A 291 1.54 15.82 -5.16
CA PHE A 291 1.11 14.97 -6.27
C PHE A 291 1.12 15.74 -7.60
N SER A 292 0.58 16.97 -7.63
CA SER A 292 0.60 17.83 -8.83
C SER A 292 2.02 18.13 -9.29
N ARG A 293 2.92 18.43 -8.36
CA ARG A 293 4.35 18.69 -8.65
C ARG A 293 5.06 17.43 -9.15
N TRP A 294 4.74 16.27 -8.57
CA TRP A 294 5.29 14.99 -9.03
C TRP A 294 4.87 14.68 -10.47
N ILE A 295 3.60 14.88 -10.84
CA ILE A 295 3.10 14.73 -12.22
C ILE A 295 3.79 15.72 -13.17
N ALA A 296 4.07 16.94 -12.70
CA ALA A 296 4.82 17.92 -13.48
C ALA A 296 6.31 17.57 -13.67
N GLY A 297 6.78 16.43 -13.14
CA GLY A 297 8.17 15.96 -13.24
C GLY A 297 9.13 16.64 -12.27
N GLU A 298 8.63 17.37 -11.27
CA GLU A 298 9.48 18.02 -10.28
C GLU A 298 10.07 16.98 -9.28
N SER A 299 11.24 17.29 -8.74
CA SER A 299 11.85 16.52 -7.67
C SER A 299 11.14 16.81 -6.34
N VAL A 300 10.32 15.86 -5.86
CA VAL A 300 9.50 16.00 -4.65
C VAL A 300 9.81 14.95 -3.58
N THR A 301 10.97 14.31 -3.63
CA THR A 301 11.35 13.22 -2.71
C THR A 301 11.22 13.63 -1.23
N ARG A 302 11.69 14.84 -0.87
CA ARG A 302 11.55 15.37 0.48
C ARG A 302 10.09 15.51 0.90
N GLN A 303 9.25 16.05 0.02
CA GLN A 303 7.81 16.23 0.28
C GLN A 303 7.10 14.87 0.40
N ILE A 304 7.48 13.87 -0.40
CA ILE A 304 6.96 12.50 -0.26
C ILE A 304 7.32 11.92 1.12
N CYS A 305 8.52 12.15 1.62
CA CYS A 305 8.89 11.78 2.99
C CYS A 305 8.03 12.53 4.03
N MET A 306 7.75 13.82 3.83
CA MET A 306 6.86 14.59 4.70
C MET A 306 5.43 14.06 4.67
N ILE A 307 4.89 13.68 3.50
CA ILE A 307 3.60 13.00 3.37
C ILE A 307 3.60 11.71 4.20
N LYS A 308 4.61 10.86 4.02
CA LYS A 308 4.72 9.60 4.76
C LYS A 308 4.75 9.82 6.27
N LEU A 309 5.44 10.84 6.75
CA LEU A 309 5.50 11.16 8.16
C LEU A 309 4.17 11.75 8.67
N PHE A 310 3.66 12.78 8.02
CA PHE A 310 2.53 13.58 8.51
C PHE A 310 1.18 12.94 8.22
N SER A 311 0.87 12.65 6.94
CA SER A 311 -0.47 12.17 6.54
C SER A 311 -0.83 10.83 7.16
N TYR A 312 0.14 9.92 7.28
CA TYR A 312 -0.09 8.60 7.90
C TYR A 312 -0.27 8.70 9.42
N GLN A 313 0.41 9.65 10.08
CA GLN A 313 0.19 9.90 11.51
C GLN A 313 -1.18 10.55 11.76
N VAL A 314 -1.56 11.53 10.95
CA VAL A 314 -2.88 12.16 11.01
C VAL A 314 -3.98 11.11 10.83
N ALA A 315 -3.88 10.23 9.83
CA ALA A 315 -4.85 9.19 9.60
C ALA A 315 -4.99 8.26 10.81
N GLN A 316 -3.87 7.82 11.40
CA GLN A 316 -3.89 6.99 12.61
C GLN A 316 -4.54 7.71 13.80
N GLN A 317 -4.23 8.99 14.01
CA GLN A 317 -4.79 9.80 15.11
C GLN A 317 -6.30 9.96 14.94
N VAL A 318 -6.76 10.36 13.75
CA VAL A 318 -8.18 10.53 13.45
C VAL A 318 -8.96 9.23 13.65
N ILE A 319 -8.46 8.10 13.15
CA ILE A 319 -9.10 6.80 13.32
C ILE A 319 -9.14 6.38 14.79
N THR A 320 -8.09 6.65 15.55
CA THR A 320 -8.06 6.40 17.00
C THR A 320 -9.13 7.22 17.72
N GLN A 321 -9.29 8.49 17.36
CA GLN A 321 -10.29 9.37 17.95
C GLN A 321 -11.71 8.97 17.54
N CYS A 322 -11.92 8.50 16.31
CA CYS A 322 -13.19 7.93 15.86
C CYS A 322 -13.59 6.73 16.74
N LEU A 323 -12.66 5.81 17.02
CA LEU A 323 -12.93 4.70 17.95
C LEU A 323 -13.29 5.21 19.34
N GLN A 324 -12.56 6.19 19.88
CA GLN A 324 -12.83 6.79 21.18
C GLN A 324 -14.26 7.37 21.28
N ILE A 325 -14.72 8.07 20.24
CA ILE A 325 -16.06 8.67 20.19
C ILE A 325 -17.16 7.59 20.20
N HIS A 326 -16.91 6.42 19.58
CA HIS A 326 -17.86 5.30 19.62
C HIS A 326 -17.89 4.58 20.97
N GLY A 327 -16.92 4.82 21.87
CA GLY A 327 -16.87 4.24 23.21
C GLY A 327 -16.81 2.71 23.19
N GLY A 328 -17.52 2.04 24.11
CA GLY A 328 -17.52 0.59 24.21
C GLY A 328 -17.99 -0.14 22.94
N LEU A 329 -18.92 0.47 22.19
CA LEU A 329 -19.34 -0.07 20.89
C LEU A 329 -18.15 -0.13 19.90
N GLY A 330 -17.35 0.96 19.87
CA GLY A 330 -16.17 1.04 19.00
C GLY A 330 -15.08 0.04 19.34
N TYR A 331 -15.05 -0.47 20.56
CA TYR A 331 -14.05 -1.44 21.03
C TYR A 331 -14.42 -2.89 20.73
N MET A 332 -15.62 -3.16 20.24
CA MET A 332 -16.04 -4.52 19.86
C MET A 332 -15.27 -4.98 18.61
N ASP A 333 -14.79 -6.22 18.62
CA ASP A 333 -13.92 -6.76 17.57
C ASP A 333 -14.56 -6.73 16.17
N ASN A 334 -15.86 -6.98 16.10
CA ASN A 334 -16.64 -6.94 14.86
C ASN A 334 -17.07 -5.53 14.41
N HIS A 335 -16.79 -4.47 15.21
CA HIS A 335 -17.13 -3.11 14.82
C HIS A 335 -16.07 -2.54 13.86
N TRP A 336 -16.50 -1.75 12.88
CA TRP A 336 -15.60 -1.20 11.86
C TRP A 336 -14.48 -0.31 12.44
N THR A 337 -14.73 0.42 13.54
CA THR A 337 -13.71 1.27 14.17
C THR A 337 -12.57 0.47 14.78
N SER A 338 -12.86 -0.70 15.40
CA SER A 338 -11.83 -1.62 15.91
C SER A 338 -10.96 -2.15 14.78
N ARG A 339 -11.57 -2.56 13.65
CA ARG A 339 -10.83 -3.01 12.48
C ARG A 339 -9.96 -1.88 11.93
N PHE A 340 -10.51 -0.70 11.69
CA PHE A 340 -9.77 0.47 11.21
C PHE A 340 -8.62 0.85 12.13
N TYR A 341 -8.81 0.80 13.45
CA TYR A 341 -7.75 1.05 14.42
C TYR A 341 -6.57 0.08 14.29
N ARG A 342 -6.86 -1.22 14.17
CA ARG A 342 -5.81 -2.24 13.96
C ARG A 342 -5.08 -2.04 12.63
N ASP A 343 -5.83 -1.78 11.57
CA ASP A 343 -5.29 -1.57 10.21
C ASP A 343 -4.42 -0.31 10.13
N ALA A 344 -4.87 0.79 10.72
CA ALA A 344 -4.15 2.07 10.71
C ALA A 344 -2.75 1.97 11.34
N ARG A 345 -2.57 1.06 12.30
CA ARG A 345 -1.27 0.91 12.97
C ARG A 345 -0.19 0.42 12.03
N ALA A 346 -0.51 -0.45 11.08
CA ALA A 346 0.44 -0.96 10.09
C ALA A 346 0.96 0.15 9.15
N LEU A 347 0.11 1.11 8.81
CA LEU A 347 0.46 2.19 7.86
C LEU A 347 1.65 3.03 8.33
N THR A 348 1.83 3.23 9.63
CA THR A 348 2.96 4.00 10.16
C THR A 348 4.25 3.17 10.27
N ILE A 349 4.19 1.86 10.05
CA ILE A 349 5.35 0.94 10.10
C ILE A 349 5.86 0.64 8.68
N ALA A 350 4.96 0.24 7.78
CA ALA A 350 5.28 -0.16 6.41
C ALA A 350 5.90 0.98 5.59
N ALA A 351 6.67 0.67 4.56
CA ALA A 351 7.31 1.63 3.64
C ALA A 351 8.22 2.67 4.32
N GLY A 352 8.74 2.37 5.50
CA GLY A 352 9.62 3.21 6.31
C GLY A 352 8.96 3.75 7.57
N THR A 353 9.57 3.40 8.72
CA THR A 353 9.14 3.85 10.04
C THR A 353 9.31 5.37 10.20
N PRO A 354 8.58 6.02 11.14
CA PRO A 354 8.72 7.46 11.39
C PRO A 354 10.16 7.90 11.73
N VAL A 355 10.96 7.01 12.33
CA VAL A 355 12.37 7.30 12.63
C VAL A 355 13.18 7.39 11.33
N VAL A 356 13.10 6.37 10.48
CA VAL A 356 13.79 6.35 9.19
C VAL A 356 13.37 7.54 8.29
N ILE A 357 12.07 7.84 8.26
CA ILE A 357 11.56 8.96 7.45
C ILE A 357 12.08 10.31 7.98
N ARG A 358 12.19 10.50 9.30
CA ARG A 358 12.78 11.72 9.88
C ARG A 358 14.26 11.86 9.49
N GLU A 359 15.04 10.78 9.56
CA GLU A 359 16.44 10.80 9.10
C GLU A 359 16.55 11.17 7.62
N MET A 360 15.67 10.60 6.77
CA MET A 360 15.64 10.99 5.36
C MET A 360 15.32 12.49 5.17
N ILE A 361 14.36 13.03 5.91
CA ILE A 361 14.02 14.46 5.84
C ILE A 361 15.20 15.31 6.33
N ALA A 362 15.83 14.95 7.47
CA ALA A 362 16.98 15.65 8.04
C ALA A 362 18.17 15.70 7.06
N ALA A 363 18.44 14.57 6.38
CA ALA A 363 19.48 14.51 5.35
C ALA A 363 19.22 15.50 4.19
N PHE A 364 17.95 15.65 3.75
CA PHE A 364 17.59 16.67 2.75
C PHE A 364 17.73 18.11 3.27
N MET A 365 17.65 18.33 4.57
CA MET A 365 17.84 19.63 5.21
C MET A 365 19.31 19.91 5.53
N ARG A 366 20.19 18.91 5.36
CA ARG A 366 21.64 18.98 5.68
C ARG A 366 21.90 19.29 7.16
N VAL A 367 21.10 18.72 8.05
CA VAL A 367 21.27 18.78 9.50
C VAL A 367 21.54 17.40 10.08
#